data_0b82d4c46a3a357d51eec28b42363aa8
#
_entry.id   0b82d4c46a3a357d51eec28b42363aa8
#
_cell.length_a   1.000
_cell.length_b   1.000
_cell.length_c   1.000
_cell.angle_alpha   90.00
_cell.angle_beta   90.00
_cell.angle_gamma   90.00
#
_symmetry.space_group_name_H-M   'P 1'
#
loop_
_entity.id
_entity.type
_entity.pdbx_description
1 polymer ?
#
loop_
_entity_poly.entity_id
_entity_poly.type
_entity_poly.pdbx_seq_one_letter_code
_entity_poly.pdbx_strand_id
1 'polypeptide(L)'
;DYEHKEKYLSFVCQYRAPCIASHWEFLLEPLVLHHSGKTGLIRYRQIESHLLPLMAYLTIDNPAALTRGNFIRLGLAAAPDPSDSLPYSERHLCDFEDRYFYDRYWSEQDPKRPGTRFICSGRVLTQVSNCSDRFLAIRKTGLEQFRHEYFVLFLIAHFHKAAMLMLSDRLVYALNRLEPGNLESVRNFRHMIQQILGMFLRFTPRYWFQDVSEHTQVKELFRMTNRHLGTAQLYTEVREAIEDMSQYLDSDVLRRQGETMVRL
;
A
#
# COMPACT_ATOMS: atom_id res chain seq x y z
N ASP A 1 -25.11 7.66 -7.76
CA ASP A 1 -26.28 8.37 -7.19
C ASP A 1 -25.82 9.49 -6.26
N TYR A 2 -25.84 10.72 -6.78
CA TYR A 2 -25.40 11.90 -6.03
C TYR A 2 -26.32 12.25 -4.84
N GLU A 3 -27.59 11.86 -4.88
CA GLU A 3 -28.55 12.12 -3.80
C GLU A 3 -28.25 11.40 -2.47
N HIS A 4 -27.43 10.35 -2.52
CA HIS A 4 -27.07 9.54 -1.34
C HIS A 4 -25.70 9.88 -0.78
N LYS A 5 -24.95 10.80 -1.40
CA LYS A 5 -23.57 11.13 -1.03
C LYS A 5 -23.45 11.61 0.42
N GLU A 6 -24.33 12.49 0.86
CA GLU A 6 -24.29 13.03 2.22
C GLU A 6 -24.65 11.97 3.27
N LYS A 7 -25.64 11.12 2.98
CA LYS A 7 -26.01 10.00 3.84
C LYS A 7 -24.89 8.97 3.91
N TYR A 8 -24.24 8.69 2.78
CA TYR A 8 -23.10 7.75 2.72
C TYR A 8 -21.90 8.29 3.49
N LEU A 9 -21.54 9.56 3.31
CA LEU A 9 -20.43 10.18 4.04
C LEU A 9 -20.71 10.25 5.54
N SER A 10 -21.94 10.61 5.94
CA SER A 10 -22.37 10.62 7.33
C SER A 10 -22.26 9.24 7.97
N PHE A 11 -22.70 8.20 7.26
CA PHE A 11 -22.63 6.82 7.72
C PHE A 11 -21.17 6.34 7.86
N VAL A 12 -20.30 6.61 6.88
CA VAL A 12 -18.87 6.27 6.92
C VAL A 12 -18.17 6.97 8.08
N CYS A 13 -18.45 8.26 8.29
CA CYS A 13 -17.87 9.04 9.38
C CYS A 13 -18.37 8.56 10.76
N GLN A 14 -19.62 8.16 10.87
CA GLN A 14 -20.20 7.68 12.11
C GLN A 14 -19.54 6.39 12.62
N TYR A 15 -19.21 5.47 11.73
CA TYR A 15 -18.66 4.16 12.11
C TYR A 15 -17.14 4.11 12.09
N ARG A 16 -16.45 5.19 11.73
CA ARG A 16 -14.98 5.27 11.61
C ARG A 16 -14.33 4.16 10.79
N ALA A 17 -15.10 3.45 10.00
CA ALA A 17 -14.65 2.39 9.12
C ALA A 17 -15.31 2.56 7.76
N PRO A 18 -14.58 2.39 6.65
CA PRO A 18 -15.19 2.42 5.34
C PRO A 18 -16.20 1.28 5.22
N CYS A 19 -17.45 1.62 4.93
CA CYS A 19 -18.46 0.62 4.60
C CYS A 19 -18.28 0.19 3.16
N ILE A 20 -18.21 -1.11 2.94
CA ILE A 20 -18.17 -1.69 1.61
C ILE A 20 -19.59 -1.58 1.03
N ALA A 21 -19.69 -1.10 -0.22
CA ALA A 21 -20.98 -1.04 -0.89
C ALA A 21 -21.58 -2.44 -1.03
N SER A 22 -22.89 -2.56 -0.88
CA SER A 22 -23.62 -3.84 -0.81
C SER A 22 -23.36 -4.79 -1.97
N HIS A 23 -23.09 -4.26 -3.18
CA HIS A 23 -22.74 -5.08 -4.35
C HIS A 23 -21.38 -5.77 -4.26
N TRP A 24 -20.49 -5.31 -3.34
CA TRP A 24 -19.24 -5.98 -3.05
C TRP A 24 -19.36 -7.00 -1.92
N GLU A 25 -20.39 -6.92 -1.09
CA GLU A 25 -20.55 -7.81 0.06
C GLU A 25 -20.55 -9.27 -0.37
N PHE A 26 -21.23 -9.60 -1.45
CA PHE A 26 -21.28 -10.98 -1.95
C PHE A 26 -19.91 -11.49 -2.42
N LEU A 27 -19.07 -10.62 -3.05
CA LEU A 27 -17.70 -10.98 -3.47
C LEU A 27 -16.79 -11.18 -2.27
N LEU A 28 -17.06 -10.47 -1.18
CA LEU A 28 -16.26 -10.48 0.03
C LEU A 28 -16.86 -11.39 1.11
N GLU A 29 -17.95 -12.08 0.83
CA GLU A 29 -18.62 -13.01 1.75
C GLU A 29 -17.68 -14.04 2.40
N PRO A 30 -16.66 -14.60 1.69
CA PRO A 30 -15.69 -15.48 2.31
C PRO A 30 -14.78 -14.81 3.34
N LEU A 31 -14.70 -13.47 3.34
CA LEU A 31 -13.85 -12.70 4.23
C LEU A 31 -14.59 -12.34 5.51
N VAL A 32 -14.01 -12.70 6.64
CA VAL A 32 -14.60 -12.43 7.95
C VAL A 32 -13.61 -11.66 8.81
N LEU A 33 -14.09 -10.62 9.47
CA LEU A 33 -13.29 -9.85 10.42
C LEU A 33 -12.73 -10.77 11.51
N HIS A 34 -11.45 -10.64 11.83
CA HIS A 34 -10.74 -11.49 12.78
C HIS A 34 -11.43 -11.61 14.14
N HIS A 35 -12.05 -10.52 14.61
CA HIS A 35 -12.72 -10.45 15.90
C HIS A 35 -14.23 -10.73 15.83
N SER A 36 -14.78 -11.01 14.66
CA SER A 36 -16.20 -11.32 14.56
C SER A 36 -16.47 -12.76 15.00
N GLY A 37 -17.56 -12.98 15.70
CA GLY A 37 -18.05 -14.33 16.04
C GLY A 37 -18.59 -15.11 14.84
N LYS A 38 -18.61 -14.50 13.63
CA LYS A 38 -19.07 -15.14 12.41
C LYS A 38 -18.05 -16.18 11.94
N THR A 39 -18.55 -17.27 11.40
CA THR A 39 -17.74 -18.29 10.71
C THR A 39 -17.52 -17.89 9.26
N GLY A 40 -16.27 -17.80 8.82
CA GLY A 40 -15.89 -17.51 7.44
C GLY A 40 -14.61 -18.25 7.08
N LEU A 41 -14.37 -18.43 5.77
CA LEU A 41 -13.24 -19.19 5.24
C LEU A 41 -11.92 -18.46 5.45
N ILE A 42 -11.91 -17.14 5.30
CA ILE A 42 -10.69 -16.31 5.36
C ILE A 42 -10.92 -15.21 6.39
N ARG A 43 -10.12 -15.20 7.43
CA ARG A 43 -10.14 -14.13 8.41
C ARG A 43 -9.20 -13.00 7.99
N TYR A 44 -9.69 -11.77 8.07
CA TYR A 44 -8.90 -10.58 7.80
C TYR A 44 -8.93 -9.60 8.96
N ARG A 45 -7.90 -8.80 9.07
CA ARG A 45 -7.80 -7.65 9.96
C ARG A 45 -7.54 -6.40 9.14
N GLN A 46 -8.32 -5.38 9.36
CA GLN A 46 -8.09 -4.08 8.75
C GLN A 46 -7.08 -3.32 9.62
N ILE A 47 -5.91 -3.05 9.08
CA ILE A 47 -4.83 -2.35 9.78
C ILE A 47 -4.88 -0.86 9.46
N GLU A 48 -5.15 -0.50 8.21
CA GLU A 48 -5.38 0.88 7.78
C GLU A 48 -6.86 1.07 7.42
N SER A 49 -7.58 1.90 8.17
CA SER A 49 -9.03 2.05 8.02
C SER A 49 -9.46 3.23 7.16
N HIS A 50 -8.56 4.19 6.87
CA HIS A 50 -8.99 5.48 6.33
C HIS A 50 -8.64 5.71 4.87
N LEU A 51 -7.80 4.87 4.27
CA LEU A 51 -7.20 5.16 2.98
C LEU A 51 -7.26 3.93 2.06
N LEU A 52 -8.23 3.92 1.14
CA LEU A 52 -8.30 2.89 0.10
C LEU A 52 -7.33 3.20 -1.04
N PRO A 53 -6.62 2.19 -1.58
CA PRO A 53 -5.86 2.34 -2.81
C PRO A 53 -6.78 2.76 -3.97
N LEU A 54 -6.34 3.75 -4.75
CA LEU A 54 -7.08 4.30 -5.85
C LEU A 54 -6.27 4.19 -7.15
N MET A 55 -6.91 3.67 -8.18
CA MET A 55 -6.38 3.71 -9.56
C MET A 55 -7.36 4.44 -10.47
N ALA A 56 -6.88 5.40 -11.25
CA ALA A 56 -7.69 6.17 -12.17
C ALA A 56 -7.02 6.30 -13.53
N TYR A 57 -7.76 6.01 -14.59
CA TYR A 57 -7.37 6.25 -15.97
C TYR A 57 -8.26 7.34 -16.57
N LEU A 58 -7.67 8.49 -16.84
CA LEU A 58 -8.37 9.67 -17.34
C LEU A 58 -7.93 9.98 -18.77
N THR A 59 -8.89 10.14 -19.67
CA THR A 59 -8.63 10.60 -21.03
C THR A 59 -9.28 11.97 -21.23
N ILE A 60 -8.51 12.91 -21.73
CA ILE A 60 -8.92 14.32 -21.87
C ILE A 60 -8.47 14.79 -23.26
N ASP A 61 -9.32 15.55 -23.95
CA ASP A 61 -9.00 16.07 -25.28
C ASP A 61 -7.74 16.93 -25.32
N ASN A 62 -7.55 17.72 -24.29
CA ASN A 62 -6.37 18.54 -24.13
C ASN A 62 -5.85 18.46 -22.67
N PRO A 63 -4.99 17.48 -22.35
CA PRO A 63 -4.41 17.37 -21.02
C PRO A 63 -3.60 18.59 -20.57
N ALA A 64 -3.03 19.35 -21.55
CA ALA A 64 -2.29 20.58 -21.27
C ALA A 64 -3.19 21.73 -20.76
N ALA A 65 -4.51 21.60 -20.91
CA ALA A 65 -5.47 22.56 -20.32
C ALA A 65 -5.72 22.31 -18.82
N LEU A 66 -5.27 21.17 -18.28
CA LEU A 66 -5.31 20.93 -16.85
C LEU A 66 -4.27 21.81 -16.16
N THR A 67 -4.72 22.47 -15.11
CA THR A 67 -3.84 23.30 -14.31
C THR A 67 -2.95 22.44 -13.40
N ARG A 68 -1.87 23.02 -12.95
CA ARG A 68 -0.97 22.42 -11.94
C ARG A 68 -1.75 21.97 -10.70
N GLY A 69 -2.68 22.81 -10.24
CA GLY A 69 -3.54 22.52 -9.11
C GLY A 69 -4.41 21.27 -9.31
N ASN A 70 -4.93 21.08 -10.51
CA ASN A 70 -5.72 19.90 -10.85
C ASN A 70 -4.89 18.62 -10.79
N PHE A 71 -3.66 18.62 -11.32
CA PHE A 71 -2.78 17.45 -11.25
C PHE A 71 -2.41 17.09 -9.80
N ILE A 72 -2.12 18.08 -8.98
CA ILE A 72 -1.78 17.85 -7.57
C ILE A 72 -2.99 17.30 -6.80
N ARG A 73 -4.19 17.83 -7.04
CA ARG A 73 -5.43 17.30 -6.44
C ARG A 73 -5.70 15.85 -6.86
N LEU A 74 -5.43 15.49 -8.11
CA LEU A 74 -5.52 14.09 -8.57
C LEU A 74 -4.56 13.19 -7.80
N GLY A 75 -3.33 13.62 -7.56
CA GLY A 75 -2.33 12.86 -6.79
C GLY A 75 -2.68 12.72 -5.31
N LEU A 76 -3.37 13.71 -4.75
CA LEU A 76 -3.84 13.70 -3.37
C LEU A 76 -5.21 13.01 -3.19
N ALA A 77 -5.89 12.68 -4.29
CA ALA A 77 -7.29 12.28 -4.30
C ALA A 77 -8.20 13.28 -3.56
N ALA A 78 -7.91 14.58 -3.72
CA ALA A 78 -8.64 15.67 -3.08
C ALA A 78 -9.85 16.08 -3.92
N ALA A 79 -10.82 16.74 -3.25
CA ALA A 79 -11.99 17.26 -3.94
C ALA A 79 -11.61 18.33 -4.98
N PRO A 80 -12.36 18.44 -6.09
CA PRO A 80 -12.17 19.52 -7.05
C PRO A 80 -12.48 20.88 -6.40
N ASP A 81 -11.71 21.89 -6.76
CA ASP A 81 -11.91 23.27 -6.34
C ASP A 81 -11.89 24.16 -7.58
N PRO A 82 -12.87 25.06 -7.77
CA PRO A 82 -12.88 26.00 -8.88
C PRO A 82 -11.68 26.96 -8.85
N SER A 83 -11.12 27.23 -7.67
CA SER A 83 -9.90 28.01 -7.56
C SER A 83 -8.70 27.14 -7.88
N ASP A 84 -7.79 27.65 -8.70
CA ASP A 84 -6.52 26.97 -8.98
C ASP A 84 -5.52 27.08 -7.81
N SER A 85 -5.88 27.86 -6.79
CA SER A 85 -5.04 28.06 -5.61
C SER A 85 -4.98 26.80 -4.75
N LEU A 86 -3.78 26.45 -4.32
CA LEU A 86 -3.52 25.41 -3.35
C LEU A 86 -2.97 26.03 -2.06
N PRO A 87 -3.35 25.53 -0.88
CA PRO A 87 -2.91 26.09 0.40
C PRO A 87 -1.44 25.77 0.73
N TYR A 88 -0.64 25.45 -0.26
CA TYR A 88 0.73 25.00 -0.09
C TYR A 88 1.73 26.02 -0.64
N SER A 89 2.92 26.07 -0.04
CA SER A 89 4.01 26.89 -0.54
C SER A 89 4.52 26.38 -1.88
N GLU A 90 5.06 27.27 -2.73
CA GLU A 90 5.63 26.92 -4.03
C GLU A 90 6.71 25.83 -3.95
N ARG A 91 7.56 25.90 -2.93
CA ARG A 91 8.59 24.90 -2.67
C ARG A 91 7.97 23.50 -2.44
N HIS A 92 6.87 23.44 -1.67
CA HIS A 92 6.19 22.16 -1.41
C HIS A 92 5.54 21.60 -2.68
N LEU A 93 4.99 22.49 -3.53
CA LEU A 93 4.39 22.09 -4.79
C LEU A 93 5.42 21.53 -5.77
N CYS A 94 6.58 22.16 -5.91
CA CYS A 94 7.70 21.64 -6.71
C CYS A 94 8.20 20.29 -6.16
N ASP A 95 8.42 20.18 -4.85
CA ASP A 95 8.79 18.91 -4.22
C ASP A 95 7.76 17.81 -4.47
N PHE A 96 6.47 18.15 -4.50
CA PHE A 96 5.40 17.20 -4.78
C PHE A 96 5.49 16.70 -6.23
N GLU A 97 5.65 17.60 -7.18
CA GLU A 97 5.78 17.27 -8.59
C GLU A 97 6.98 16.36 -8.84
N ASP A 98 8.13 16.71 -8.32
CA ASP A 98 9.38 15.94 -8.48
C ASP A 98 9.27 14.52 -7.92
N ARG A 99 8.50 14.33 -6.85
CA ARG A 99 8.35 13.04 -6.18
C ARG A 99 7.25 12.17 -6.74
N TYR A 100 6.12 12.76 -7.13
CA TYR A 100 4.89 12.03 -7.42
C TYR A 100 4.51 12.01 -8.88
N PHE A 101 5.12 12.86 -9.73
CA PHE A 101 4.86 12.86 -11.16
C PHE A 101 5.89 12.00 -11.90
N TYR A 102 5.39 11.26 -12.88
CA TYR A 102 6.21 10.52 -13.82
C TYR A 102 5.92 11.01 -15.24
N ASP A 103 6.81 11.85 -15.73
CA ASP A 103 6.63 12.70 -16.91
C ASP A 103 7.39 12.20 -18.15
N ARG A 104 7.68 10.90 -18.24
CA ARG A 104 8.42 10.33 -19.37
C ARG A 104 7.83 10.68 -20.73
N TYR A 105 6.50 10.77 -20.82
CA TYR A 105 5.75 11.08 -22.06
C TYR A 105 4.98 12.38 -21.96
N TRP A 106 5.23 13.17 -20.95
CA TRP A 106 4.61 14.47 -20.75
C TRP A 106 5.55 15.60 -21.21
N SER A 107 4.99 16.57 -21.93
CA SER A 107 5.65 17.83 -22.21
C SER A 107 4.58 18.88 -22.51
N GLU A 108 4.59 19.93 -21.76
CA GLU A 108 3.69 21.07 -21.97
C GLU A 108 4.00 21.82 -23.29
N GLN A 109 5.25 21.75 -23.74
CA GLN A 109 5.74 22.52 -24.88
C GLN A 109 5.70 21.75 -26.20
N ASP A 110 5.47 20.45 -26.21
CA ASP A 110 5.51 19.63 -27.41
C ASP A 110 4.17 18.94 -27.70
N PRO A 111 3.31 19.57 -28.53
CA PRO A 111 2.01 18.99 -28.89
C PRO A 111 2.09 17.73 -29.76
N LYS A 112 3.30 17.34 -30.21
CA LYS A 112 3.51 16.10 -30.95
C LYS A 112 3.63 14.88 -30.05
N ARG A 113 3.89 15.08 -28.77
CA ARG A 113 3.95 14.00 -27.80
C ARG A 113 2.56 13.51 -27.38
N PRO A 114 2.44 12.25 -26.95
CA PRO A 114 1.14 11.66 -26.56
C PRO A 114 0.45 12.37 -25.41
N GLY A 115 1.14 13.22 -24.64
CA GLY A 115 0.56 13.92 -23.50
C GLY A 115 0.09 12.97 -22.40
N THR A 116 0.90 11.97 -22.07
CA THR A 116 0.60 11.02 -20.99
C THR A 116 1.44 11.35 -19.77
N ARG A 117 0.79 11.57 -18.65
CA ARG A 117 1.37 11.83 -17.33
C ARG A 117 0.86 10.81 -16.33
N PHE A 118 1.76 10.27 -15.51
CA PHE A 118 1.37 9.44 -14.37
C PHE A 118 1.58 10.21 -13.08
N ILE A 119 0.68 9.99 -12.14
CA ILE A 119 0.75 10.54 -10.80
C ILE A 119 0.70 9.37 -9.83
N CYS A 120 1.77 9.17 -9.08
CA CYS A 120 1.90 8.05 -8.16
C CYS A 120 2.27 8.55 -6.77
N SER A 121 1.32 8.55 -5.85
CA SER A 121 1.54 8.91 -4.45
C SER A 121 1.55 7.69 -3.51
N GLY A 122 1.86 6.51 -4.06
CA GLY A 122 1.79 5.24 -3.35
C GLY A 122 0.37 4.70 -3.29
N ARG A 123 -0.52 5.37 -2.59
CA ARG A 123 -1.93 5.01 -2.51
C ARG A 123 -2.72 5.32 -3.78
N VAL A 124 -2.35 6.35 -4.51
CA VAL A 124 -3.02 6.78 -5.74
C VAL A 124 -2.10 6.52 -6.92
N LEU A 125 -2.63 5.87 -7.95
CA LEU A 125 -2.00 5.77 -9.26
C LEU A 125 -2.98 6.28 -10.31
N THR A 126 -2.73 7.49 -10.82
CA THR A 126 -3.54 8.12 -11.85
C THR A 126 -2.74 8.24 -13.13
N GLN A 127 -3.31 7.81 -14.23
CA GLN A 127 -2.80 8.08 -15.58
C GLN A 127 -3.72 9.08 -16.27
N VAL A 128 -3.17 10.19 -16.71
CA VAL A 128 -3.85 11.17 -17.55
C VAL A 128 -3.30 11.05 -18.97
N SER A 129 -4.17 10.87 -19.95
CA SER A 129 -3.79 10.66 -21.37
C SER A 129 -4.63 11.52 -22.30
N ASN A 130 -4.03 11.88 -23.44
CA ASN A 130 -4.75 12.57 -24.51
C ASN A 130 -5.70 11.61 -25.21
N CYS A 131 -6.96 12.04 -25.44
CA CYS A 131 -7.97 11.24 -26.11
C CYS A 131 -8.24 11.66 -27.57
N SER A 132 -7.47 12.59 -28.11
CA SER A 132 -7.65 12.98 -29.52
C SER A 132 -7.44 11.80 -30.48
N ASP A 133 -8.10 11.85 -31.63
CA ASP A 133 -8.06 10.78 -32.66
C ASP A 133 -6.65 10.45 -33.13
N ARG A 134 -5.74 11.43 -33.11
CA ARG A 134 -4.33 11.26 -33.45
C ARG A 134 -3.64 10.23 -32.55
N PHE A 135 -4.10 10.07 -31.30
CA PHE A 135 -3.51 9.19 -30.31
C PHE A 135 -4.41 7.99 -29.96
N LEU A 136 -5.41 7.69 -30.80
CA LEU A 136 -6.40 6.64 -30.53
C LEU A 136 -5.76 5.27 -30.27
N ALA A 137 -4.74 4.89 -31.06
CA ALA A 137 -4.02 3.63 -30.87
C ALA A 137 -3.28 3.61 -29.53
N ILE A 138 -2.57 4.69 -29.20
CA ILE A 138 -1.84 4.83 -27.94
C ILE A 138 -2.82 4.81 -26.75
N ARG A 139 -4.00 5.42 -26.88
CA ARG A 139 -5.04 5.41 -25.86
C ARG A 139 -5.56 4.01 -25.58
N LYS A 140 -5.85 3.22 -26.62
CA LYS A 140 -6.32 1.83 -26.48
C LYS A 140 -5.25 0.97 -25.79
N THR A 141 -4.03 0.98 -26.30
CA THR A 141 -2.91 0.25 -25.70
C THR A 141 -2.64 0.70 -24.27
N GLY A 142 -2.70 2.01 -24.00
CA GLY A 142 -2.50 2.58 -22.66
C GLY A 142 -3.56 2.12 -21.66
N LEU A 143 -4.83 2.05 -22.06
CA LEU A 143 -5.91 1.52 -21.23
C LEU A 143 -5.73 0.03 -20.95
N GLU A 144 -5.33 -0.75 -21.93
CA GLU A 144 -5.06 -2.18 -21.76
C GLU A 144 -3.88 -2.41 -20.80
N GLN A 145 -2.78 -1.68 -20.98
CA GLN A 145 -1.65 -1.73 -20.05
C GLN A 145 -2.07 -1.30 -18.64
N PHE A 146 -2.87 -0.24 -18.51
CA PHE A 146 -3.34 0.24 -17.21
C PHE A 146 -4.16 -0.81 -16.48
N ARG A 147 -5.05 -1.51 -17.19
CA ARG A 147 -5.92 -2.54 -16.64
C ARG A 147 -5.20 -3.83 -16.27
N HIS A 148 -4.15 -4.18 -16.99
CA HIS A 148 -3.46 -5.45 -16.85
C HIS A 148 -2.10 -5.28 -16.14
N GLU A 149 -1.19 -4.54 -16.74
CA GLU A 149 0.17 -4.43 -16.20
C GLU A 149 0.23 -3.53 -14.96
N TYR A 150 -0.30 -2.30 -15.06
CA TYR A 150 -0.20 -1.35 -13.94
C TYR A 150 -1.09 -1.71 -12.77
N PHE A 151 -2.23 -2.35 -13.02
CA PHE A 151 -3.04 -2.89 -11.95
C PHE A 151 -2.30 -3.96 -11.16
N VAL A 152 -1.66 -4.90 -11.84
CA VAL A 152 -0.91 -5.98 -11.18
C VAL A 152 0.28 -5.44 -10.40
N LEU A 153 1.06 -4.51 -10.96
CA LEU A 153 2.18 -3.90 -10.23
C LEU A 153 1.70 -3.16 -8.97
N PHE A 154 0.60 -2.44 -9.07
CA PHE A 154 0.02 -1.69 -7.97
C PHE A 154 -0.52 -2.63 -6.89
N LEU A 155 -1.17 -3.71 -7.28
CA LEU A 155 -1.64 -4.76 -6.39
C LEU A 155 -0.47 -5.44 -5.65
N ILE A 156 0.62 -5.79 -6.36
CA ILE A 156 1.80 -6.42 -5.76
C ILE A 156 2.45 -5.48 -4.73
N ALA A 157 2.59 -4.20 -5.04
CA ALA A 157 3.17 -3.24 -4.11
C ALA A 157 2.34 -3.10 -2.82
N HIS A 158 1.01 -3.07 -2.94
CA HIS A 158 0.11 -3.05 -1.79
C HIS A 158 0.09 -4.37 -1.02
N PHE A 159 0.22 -5.50 -1.73
CA PHE A 159 0.38 -6.81 -1.11
C PHE A 159 1.67 -6.88 -0.27
N HIS A 160 2.78 -6.35 -0.78
CA HIS A 160 4.03 -6.25 -0.01
C HIS A 160 3.82 -5.45 1.28
N LYS A 161 3.21 -4.26 1.19
CA LYS A 161 2.90 -3.44 2.36
C LYS A 161 2.01 -4.18 3.35
N ALA A 162 0.91 -4.77 2.88
CA ALA A 162 -0.03 -5.49 3.72
C ALA A 162 0.60 -6.71 4.42
N ALA A 163 1.47 -7.45 3.72
CA ALA A 163 2.19 -8.59 4.28
C ALA A 163 3.15 -8.16 5.40
N MET A 164 3.91 -7.08 5.20
CA MET A 164 4.81 -6.55 6.23
C MET A 164 4.04 -6.02 7.44
N LEU A 165 2.96 -5.27 7.24
CA LEU A 165 2.11 -4.81 8.33
C LEU A 165 1.49 -5.96 9.11
N MET A 166 1.06 -7.04 8.44
CA MET A 166 0.53 -8.24 9.09
C MET A 166 1.59 -8.93 9.96
N LEU A 167 2.82 -9.03 9.46
CA LEU A 167 3.92 -9.64 10.23
C LEU A 167 4.28 -8.77 11.44
N SER A 168 4.38 -7.44 11.25
CA SER A 168 4.59 -6.47 12.33
C SER A 168 3.51 -6.58 13.42
N ASP A 169 2.24 -6.64 13.04
CA ASP A 169 1.13 -6.80 13.97
C ASP A 169 1.22 -8.09 14.78
N ARG A 170 1.63 -9.20 14.15
CA ARG A 170 1.84 -10.47 14.85
C ARG A 170 3.01 -10.43 15.83
N LEU A 171 4.07 -9.70 15.50
CA LEU A 171 5.21 -9.48 16.41
C LEU A 171 4.77 -8.70 17.65
N VAL A 172 4.04 -7.60 17.45
CA VAL A 172 3.47 -6.80 18.54
C VAL A 172 2.54 -7.65 19.42
N TYR A 173 1.68 -8.47 18.79
CA TYR A 173 0.79 -9.37 19.53
C TYR A 173 1.57 -10.40 20.37
N ALA A 174 2.64 -10.97 19.83
CA ALA A 174 3.50 -11.91 20.54
C ALA A 174 4.19 -11.22 21.74
N LEU A 175 4.73 -10.02 21.51
CA LEU A 175 5.43 -9.24 22.54
C LEU A 175 4.50 -8.83 23.68
N ASN A 176 3.28 -8.39 23.40
CA ASN A 176 2.30 -8.00 24.43
C ASN A 176 1.86 -9.15 25.35
N ARG A 177 2.13 -10.39 24.96
CA ARG A 177 1.85 -11.59 25.75
C ARG A 177 3.06 -12.16 26.47
N LEU A 178 4.22 -11.55 26.29
CA LEU A 178 5.44 -11.98 26.95
C LEU A 178 5.46 -11.47 28.38
N GLU A 179 5.48 -12.40 29.34
CA GLU A 179 5.73 -12.15 30.75
C GLU A 179 7.13 -12.66 31.10
N PRO A 180 8.13 -11.76 31.24
CA PRO A 180 9.47 -12.14 31.62
C PRO A 180 9.45 -12.83 32.98
N GLY A 181 10.03 -14.04 33.08
CA GLY A 181 10.03 -14.83 34.32
C GLY A 181 8.99 -15.96 34.37
N ASN A 182 7.92 -15.87 33.57
CA ASN A 182 6.95 -16.95 33.41
C ASN A 182 7.42 -17.91 32.32
N LEU A 183 7.78 -19.14 32.70
CA LEU A 183 8.32 -20.17 31.79
C LEU A 183 7.36 -20.52 30.64
N GLU A 184 6.08 -20.62 30.96
CA GLU A 184 5.05 -20.95 29.96
C GLU A 184 4.86 -19.80 28.96
N SER A 185 4.82 -18.57 29.44
CA SER A 185 4.75 -17.38 28.60
C SER A 185 5.95 -17.28 27.64
N VAL A 186 7.16 -17.48 28.14
CA VAL A 186 8.38 -17.47 27.30
C VAL A 186 8.38 -18.60 26.27
N ARG A 187 7.87 -19.79 26.63
CA ARG A 187 7.73 -20.92 25.68
C ARG A 187 6.73 -20.62 24.58
N ASN A 188 5.59 -20.05 24.94
CA ASN A 188 4.56 -19.63 23.98
C ASN A 188 5.06 -18.51 23.07
N PHE A 189 5.76 -17.54 23.62
CA PHE A 189 6.42 -16.47 22.84
C PHE A 189 7.40 -17.05 21.84
N ARG A 190 8.28 -17.97 22.24
CA ARG A 190 9.20 -18.65 21.33
C ARG A 190 8.48 -19.34 20.17
N HIS A 191 7.41 -20.06 20.46
CA HIS A 191 6.63 -20.73 19.42
C HIS A 191 6.02 -19.72 18.43
N MET A 192 5.47 -18.61 18.90
CA MET A 192 4.95 -17.53 18.04
C MET A 192 6.04 -16.92 17.16
N ILE A 193 7.21 -16.59 17.71
CA ILE A 193 8.32 -16.03 16.94
C ILE A 193 8.83 -17.01 15.89
N GLN A 194 8.95 -18.29 16.20
CA GLN A 194 9.33 -19.33 15.21
C GLN A 194 8.31 -19.45 14.07
N GLN A 195 7.01 -19.32 14.36
CA GLN A 195 5.95 -19.30 13.34
C GLN A 195 6.06 -18.06 12.44
N ILE A 196 6.29 -16.88 13.03
CA ILE A 196 6.45 -15.62 12.29
C ILE A 196 7.69 -15.67 11.41
N LEU A 197 8.82 -16.13 11.94
CA LEU A 197 10.05 -16.34 11.19
C LEU A 197 9.83 -17.32 10.02
N GLY A 198 9.15 -18.43 10.26
CA GLY A 198 8.82 -19.40 9.21
C GLY A 198 7.91 -18.83 8.12
N MET A 199 7.01 -17.92 8.44
CA MET A 199 6.21 -17.18 7.45
C MET A 199 7.07 -16.20 6.66
N PHE A 200 7.90 -15.41 7.33
CA PHE A 200 8.79 -14.42 6.72
C PHE A 200 9.78 -15.08 5.75
N LEU A 201 10.44 -16.17 6.17
CA LEU A 201 11.39 -16.91 5.34
C LEU A 201 10.74 -17.57 4.10
N ARG A 202 9.47 -17.95 4.19
CA ARG A 202 8.73 -18.48 3.02
C ARG A 202 8.19 -17.36 2.12
N PHE A 203 7.84 -16.23 2.69
CA PHE A 203 7.32 -15.08 1.96
C PHE A 203 8.41 -14.41 1.10
N THR A 204 9.56 -14.15 1.68
CA THR A 204 10.62 -13.36 1.03
C THR A 204 11.06 -13.93 -0.33
N PRO A 205 11.48 -15.20 -0.49
CA PRO A 205 11.95 -15.71 -1.78
C PRO A 205 10.83 -15.92 -2.81
N ARG A 206 9.58 -16.00 -2.38
CA ARG A 206 8.45 -16.33 -3.26
C ARG A 206 7.65 -15.10 -3.72
N TYR A 207 7.55 -14.09 -2.89
CA TYR A 207 6.58 -13.00 -3.09
C TYR A 207 7.20 -11.60 -2.95
N TRP A 208 8.42 -11.48 -2.43
CA TRP A 208 9.10 -10.20 -2.31
C TRP A 208 9.86 -9.90 -3.60
N PHE A 209 9.13 -9.41 -4.61
CA PHE A 209 9.72 -9.06 -5.89
C PHE A 209 10.39 -7.69 -5.83
N GLN A 210 11.62 -7.62 -6.30
CA GLN A 210 12.36 -6.36 -6.47
C GLN A 210 11.98 -5.67 -7.78
N ASP A 211 11.79 -6.46 -8.82
CA ASP A 211 11.37 -6.05 -10.14
C ASP A 211 10.27 -7.00 -10.66
N VAL A 212 9.23 -6.45 -11.27
CA VAL A 212 8.06 -7.19 -11.76
C VAL A 212 7.98 -7.27 -13.28
N SER A 213 8.84 -6.53 -13.98
CA SER A 213 8.84 -6.46 -15.45
C SER A 213 10.20 -6.01 -15.96
N GLU A 214 10.54 -6.41 -17.19
CA GLU A 214 11.69 -5.88 -17.91
C GLU A 214 11.41 -4.54 -18.60
N HIS A 215 10.13 -4.16 -18.75
CA HIS A 215 9.74 -2.88 -19.31
C HIS A 215 10.14 -1.73 -18.37
N THR A 216 10.98 -0.84 -18.84
CA THR A 216 11.55 0.27 -18.06
C THR A 216 10.48 1.09 -17.33
N GLN A 217 9.39 1.46 -18.02
CA GLN A 217 8.31 2.24 -17.43
C GLN A 217 7.60 1.51 -16.29
N VAL A 218 7.29 0.23 -16.49
CA VAL A 218 6.63 -0.61 -15.46
C VAL A 218 7.53 -0.75 -14.24
N LYS A 219 8.81 -0.96 -14.47
CA LYS A 219 9.85 -1.05 -13.44
C LYS A 219 10.00 0.25 -12.64
N GLU A 220 10.03 1.38 -13.32
CA GLU A 220 10.12 2.70 -12.68
C GLU A 220 8.87 3.04 -11.87
N LEU A 221 7.67 2.80 -12.41
CA LEU A 221 6.41 3.00 -11.69
C LEU A 221 6.29 2.06 -10.47
N PHE A 222 6.73 0.81 -10.59
CA PHE A 222 6.74 -0.12 -9.47
C PHE A 222 7.67 0.34 -8.34
N ARG A 223 8.88 0.78 -8.69
CA ARG A 223 9.84 1.32 -7.72
C ARG A 223 9.31 2.60 -7.05
N MET A 224 8.67 3.47 -7.83
CA MET A 224 8.05 4.69 -7.35
C MET A 224 6.91 4.37 -6.35
N THR A 225 6.01 3.45 -6.69
CA THR A 225 4.93 2.99 -5.82
C THR A 225 5.47 2.43 -4.51
N ASN A 226 6.44 1.51 -4.57
CA ASN A 226 7.04 0.90 -3.37
C ASN A 226 7.75 1.93 -2.49
N ARG A 227 8.45 2.91 -3.10
CA ARG A 227 9.09 4.01 -2.35
C ARG A 227 8.06 4.79 -1.54
N HIS A 228 6.93 5.17 -2.14
CA HIS A 228 5.90 5.95 -1.48
C HIS A 228 5.07 5.14 -0.48
N LEU A 229 4.97 3.83 -0.67
CA LEU A 229 4.37 2.93 0.31
C LEU A 229 5.30 2.61 1.49
N GLY A 230 6.59 2.93 1.38
CA GLY A 230 7.59 2.64 2.42
C GLY A 230 7.85 1.15 2.62
N THR A 231 7.62 0.32 1.60
CA THR A 231 7.68 -1.14 1.73
C THR A 231 9.07 -1.66 2.11
N ALA A 232 10.14 -1.06 1.58
CA ALA A 232 11.51 -1.45 1.89
C ALA A 232 11.88 -1.15 3.35
N GLN A 233 11.43 -0.03 3.89
CA GLN A 233 11.61 0.33 5.29
C GLN A 233 10.86 -0.65 6.20
N LEU A 234 9.58 -0.91 5.92
CA LEU A 234 8.79 -1.88 6.67
C LEU A 234 9.41 -3.28 6.67
N TYR A 235 9.96 -3.70 5.52
CA TYR A 235 10.67 -4.99 5.42
C TYR A 235 11.88 -5.03 6.37
N THR A 236 12.67 -3.96 6.39
CA THR A 236 13.85 -3.86 7.27
C THR A 236 13.43 -3.89 8.73
N GLU A 237 12.43 -3.10 9.12
CA GLU A 237 11.90 -3.05 10.48
C GLU A 237 11.38 -4.41 10.96
N VAL A 238 10.62 -5.12 10.12
CA VAL A 238 10.11 -6.46 10.46
C VAL A 238 11.23 -7.47 10.60
N ARG A 239 12.22 -7.44 9.70
CA ARG A 239 13.39 -8.33 9.78
C ARG A 239 14.17 -8.10 11.05
N GLU A 240 14.51 -6.86 11.36
CA GLU A 240 15.26 -6.49 12.57
C GLU A 240 14.49 -6.88 13.84
N ALA A 241 13.18 -6.64 13.87
CA ALA A 241 12.36 -7.05 15.01
C ALA A 241 12.34 -8.58 15.22
N ILE A 242 12.31 -9.38 14.14
CA ILE A 242 12.40 -10.84 14.23
C ILE A 242 13.78 -11.26 14.75
N GLU A 243 14.85 -10.64 14.26
CA GLU A 243 16.23 -10.91 14.69
C GLU A 243 16.42 -10.58 16.17
N ASP A 244 15.99 -9.42 16.63
CA ASP A 244 16.07 -8.99 18.03
C ASP A 244 15.30 -9.92 18.97
N MET A 245 14.08 -10.30 18.61
CA MET A 245 13.27 -11.23 19.40
C MET A 245 13.88 -12.62 19.46
N SER A 246 14.51 -13.08 18.38
CA SER A 246 15.22 -14.35 18.34
C SER A 246 16.47 -14.33 19.25
N GLN A 247 17.24 -13.24 19.21
CA GLN A 247 18.40 -13.05 20.08
C GLN A 247 18.02 -12.99 21.58
N TYR A 248 16.91 -12.30 21.89
CA TYR A 248 16.37 -12.29 23.26
C TYR A 248 16.08 -13.71 23.75
N LEU A 249 15.43 -14.55 22.93
CA LEU A 249 15.13 -15.93 23.29
C LEU A 249 16.36 -16.80 23.49
N ASP A 250 17.40 -16.62 22.68
CA ASP A 250 18.65 -17.35 22.80
C ASP A 250 19.40 -16.93 24.08
N SER A 251 19.43 -15.63 24.38
CA SER A 251 20.02 -15.09 25.61
C SER A 251 19.32 -15.60 26.87
N ASP A 252 17.97 -15.70 26.85
CA ASP A 252 17.21 -16.26 27.99
C ASP A 252 17.53 -17.73 28.23
N VAL A 253 17.74 -18.53 27.17
CA VAL A 253 18.17 -19.93 27.29
C VAL A 253 19.54 -20.04 27.95
N LEU A 254 20.52 -19.27 27.48
CA LEU A 254 21.87 -19.29 28.02
C LEU A 254 21.89 -18.86 29.49
N ARG A 255 21.14 -17.80 29.85
CA ARG A 255 21.01 -17.36 31.25
C ARG A 255 20.45 -18.46 32.14
N ARG A 256 19.39 -19.15 31.74
CA ARG A 256 18.77 -20.24 32.51
C ARG A 256 19.67 -21.44 32.66
N GLN A 257 20.44 -21.79 31.62
CA GLN A 257 21.43 -22.84 31.69
C GLN A 257 22.53 -22.50 32.69
N GLY A 258 23.02 -21.25 32.68
CA GLY A 258 23.98 -20.77 33.65
C GLY A 258 23.46 -20.84 35.09
N GLU A 259 22.24 -20.39 35.34
CA GLU A 259 21.60 -20.44 36.67
C GLU A 259 21.41 -21.88 37.17
N THR A 260 21.16 -22.83 36.27
CA THR A 260 21.03 -24.24 36.64
C THR A 260 22.39 -24.86 37.00
N MET A 261 23.47 -24.50 36.30
CA MET A 261 24.83 -24.98 36.60
C MET A 261 25.38 -24.44 37.91
N VAL A 262 24.97 -23.25 38.32
CA VAL A 262 25.42 -22.64 39.61
C VAL A 262 24.68 -23.26 40.81
N ARG A 263 23.58 -23.92 40.60
CA ARG A 263 22.77 -24.57 41.65
C ARG A 263 23.13 -26.06 41.87
N LEU A 264 23.95 -26.63 41.03
CA LEU A 264 24.52 -27.98 41.16
C LEU A 264 25.91 -27.86 41.83
#